data_8f896ce27b7221a4a19861e92cbdf4ff
#
_entry.id   8f896ce27b7221a4a19861e92cbdf4ff
#
_cell.length_a   1.000
_cell.length_b   1.000
_cell.length_c   1.000
_cell.angle_alpha   90.00
_cell.angle_beta   90.00
_cell.angle_gamma   90.00
#
_symmetry.space_group_name_H-M   'P 1'
#
loop_
_entity.id
_entity.type
_entity.pdbx_description
1 polymer ?
#
loop_
_entity_poly.entity_id
_entity_poly.type
_entity_poly.pdbx_seq_one_letter_code
_entity_poly.pdbx_strand_id
1 'polypeptide(L)'
;MKLRNIIISLSIFLLTGCLCGCTDWLDYKPKDKQSEEQQFSTKDGFYAAVNGIYNRMAGNSLYGKYLSYEMIDVLAQRYTVNLTGDDSYSKYLQALINWDYSNETVLSALSSIWGEGYSTIMNTNVILNNLEKDMNGEGAGVLPEREYKMLKGEMLAARAMIHFDLLRLFGPVYFRNPEGRGIPYNESTETKILDILPTETVLKDYIIRDLKAAEALLLESDPVLTEGPRAEYDQITMDNSMRYRQLRLNYYATVLLTARTYLWGGDMDNALAEARKLTDDPKVRGFFPAVDSGTLLGNSVNPDLMFSTECLFGYYNKDRGLIYDYTFGGSNTGNKLLVPRAGYVDGQLFANNPGDYRYQSQWENGSTLDGNSSKRLVKFREITDTAKDEMSGSTSDENQILQVQKFHGTFCSLMKLSEAYYIAAEATATEGSEVYDMTAAWNYLQQIFDSRGAVRSSNNFRDLLTKEYIREFIGEGQVFFYFKRLNKAFDNAYNGRQAIQIEIIPGLPFYDDKENVTEEAKEKRFIAPLPTNELDNR
;
A
#
# COMPACT_ATOMS: atom_id res chain seq x y z
N MET A 1 62.05 60.58 -3.03
CA MET A 1 62.18 59.15 -3.23
C MET A 1 61.74 58.29 -2.02
N LYS A 2 62.05 58.64 -0.79
CA LYS A 2 61.71 57.82 0.40
C LYS A 2 60.22 57.65 0.70
N LEU A 3 59.41 58.73 0.51
CA LEU A 3 57.96 58.69 0.79
C LEU A 3 57.20 57.79 -0.20
N ARG A 4 57.58 57.74 -1.47
CA ARG A 4 56.96 56.93 -2.51
C ARG A 4 57.20 55.39 -2.30
N ASN A 5 58.35 55.05 -1.76
CA ASN A 5 58.67 53.67 -1.46
C ASN A 5 57.97 53.17 -0.19
N ILE A 6 57.70 54.05 0.78
CA ILE A 6 56.89 53.67 1.97
C ILE A 6 55.43 53.48 1.61
N ILE A 7 54.85 54.25 0.71
CA ILE A 7 53.46 54.12 0.26
C ILE A 7 53.31 52.82 -0.56
N ILE A 8 54.28 52.47 -1.41
CA ILE A 8 54.28 51.25 -2.19
C ILE A 8 54.40 50.03 -1.28
N SER A 9 55.26 50.00 -0.27
CA SER A 9 55.41 48.93 0.71
C SER A 9 54.15 48.79 1.58
N LEU A 10 53.49 49.88 1.97
CA LEU A 10 52.25 49.81 2.73
C LEU A 10 51.07 49.27 1.90
N SER A 11 51.03 49.62 0.60
CA SER A 11 50.00 49.12 -0.32
C SER A 11 50.17 47.62 -0.62
N ILE A 12 51.39 47.11 -0.72
CA ILE A 12 51.68 45.68 -0.91
C ILE A 12 51.36 44.90 0.38
N PHE A 13 51.61 45.48 1.57
CA PHE A 13 51.26 44.82 2.84
C PHE A 13 49.74 44.77 3.08
N LEU A 14 48.97 45.78 2.63
CA LEU A 14 47.51 45.75 2.66
C LEU A 14 46.90 44.77 1.65
N LEU A 15 47.54 44.59 0.48
CA LEU A 15 47.03 43.64 -0.54
C LEU A 15 47.30 42.20 -0.16
N THR A 16 48.37 41.90 0.58
CA THR A 16 48.66 40.52 1.06
C THR A 16 47.84 40.14 2.28
N GLY A 17 47.34 41.11 3.07
CA GLY A 17 46.43 40.84 4.20
C GLY A 17 44.99 40.45 3.79
N CYS A 18 44.56 40.75 2.57
CA CYS A 18 43.22 40.43 2.07
C CYS A 18 43.10 39.03 1.43
N LEU A 19 44.21 38.26 1.34
CA LEU A 19 44.20 36.90 0.76
C LEU A 19 44.06 35.77 1.79
N CYS A 20 44.01 36.07 3.07
CA CYS A 20 43.59 35.13 4.11
C CYS A 20 42.08 35.19 4.28
N GLY A 21 41.33 34.99 3.21
CA GLY A 21 39.90 34.73 3.29
C GLY A 21 39.66 33.44 4.02
N CYS A 22 39.03 33.50 5.20
CA CYS A 22 38.52 32.36 5.90
C CYS A 22 37.57 31.63 4.96
N THR A 23 37.98 30.47 4.48
CA THR A 23 37.14 29.54 3.70
C THR A 23 35.97 29.02 4.56
N ASP A 24 36.09 29.08 5.88
CA ASP A 24 35.04 28.64 6.81
C ASP A 24 33.76 29.49 6.83
N TRP A 25 33.80 30.73 6.28
CA TRP A 25 32.59 31.59 6.25
C TRP A 25 31.64 31.26 5.12
N LEU A 26 32.07 30.50 4.11
CA LEU A 26 31.24 30.02 3.00
C LEU A 26 30.61 28.66 3.28
N ASP A 27 31.02 28.01 4.34
CA ASP A 27 30.46 26.70 4.76
C ASP A 27 29.29 26.90 5.74
N TYR A 28 28.33 27.76 5.34
CA TYR A 28 27.07 27.89 6.05
C TYR A 28 26.26 26.64 5.82
N LYS A 29 26.43 25.61 6.67
CA LYS A 29 25.50 24.51 6.80
C LYS A 29 24.26 25.06 7.54
N PRO A 30 23.09 25.09 6.91
CA PRO A 30 21.87 25.49 7.61
C PRO A 30 21.72 24.61 8.87
N LYS A 31 21.58 25.23 10.02
CA LYS A 31 21.45 24.52 11.32
C LYS A 31 20.27 23.56 11.39
N ASP A 32 19.34 23.63 10.42
CA ASP A 32 18.11 22.87 10.37
C ASP A 32 18.15 21.63 9.45
N LYS A 33 19.27 21.38 8.74
CA LYS A 33 19.48 20.16 7.95
C LYS A 33 20.66 19.39 8.50
N GLN A 34 20.39 18.26 9.13
CA GLN A 34 21.43 17.26 9.39
C GLN A 34 22.07 16.88 8.05
N SER A 35 23.39 16.92 7.96
CA SER A 35 24.09 16.37 6.81
C SER A 35 23.84 14.85 6.74
N GLU A 36 23.89 14.26 5.55
CA GLU A 36 23.76 12.80 5.38
C GLU A 36 24.74 12.06 6.30
N GLU A 37 26.00 12.50 6.38
CA GLU A 37 27.01 11.91 7.27
C GLU A 37 26.61 11.97 8.74
N GLN A 38 26.02 13.10 9.18
CA GLN A 38 25.55 13.24 10.55
C GLN A 38 24.34 12.35 10.83
N GLN A 39 23.41 12.22 9.88
CA GLN A 39 22.23 11.34 9.98
C GLN A 39 22.66 9.89 10.19
N PHE A 40 23.62 9.39 9.42
CA PHE A 40 24.05 8.01 9.46
C PHE A 40 25.26 7.75 10.38
N SER A 41 25.59 8.69 11.28
CA SER A 41 26.66 8.52 12.27
C SER A 41 26.22 7.75 13.53
N THR A 42 24.94 7.43 13.68
CA THR A 42 24.37 6.75 14.85
C THR A 42 23.34 5.70 14.45
N LYS A 43 23.16 4.67 15.29
CA LYS A 43 22.11 3.66 15.13
C LYS A 43 20.73 4.32 15.04
N ASP A 44 20.40 5.25 15.93
CA ASP A 44 19.13 5.95 15.94
C ASP A 44 18.89 6.75 14.65
N GLY A 45 19.96 7.27 14.06
CA GLY A 45 19.92 7.96 12.78
C GLY A 45 19.49 7.05 11.63
N PHE A 46 19.98 5.82 11.57
CA PHE A 46 19.52 4.81 10.61
C PHE A 46 18.04 4.48 10.80
N TYR A 47 17.60 4.21 12.05
CA TYR A 47 16.19 3.94 12.34
C TYR A 47 15.28 5.13 12.02
N ALA A 48 15.72 6.36 12.29
CA ALA A 48 14.98 7.56 11.94
C ALA A 48 14.81 7.72 10.43
N ALA A 49 15.87 7.45 9.65
CA ALA A 49 15.81 7.47 8.19
C ALA A 49 14.83 6.40 7.64
N VAL A 50 14.91 5.17 8.15
CA VAL A 50 14.00 4.07 7.78
C VAL A 50 12.55 4.41 8.17
N ASN A 51 12.31 4.99 9.36
CA ASN A 51 10.99 5.49 9.76
C ASN A 51 10.47 6.56 8.79
N GLY A 52 11.34 7.40 8.28
CA GLY A 52 11.03 8.39 7.25
C GLY A 52 10.46 7.76 5.98
N ILE A 53 11.00 6.62 5.53
CA ILE A 53 10.46 5.87 4.37
C ILE A 53 9.02 5.40 4.65
N TYR A 54 8.77 4.75 5.79
CA TYR A 54 7.42 4.28 6.13
C TYR A 54 6.42 5.42 6.30
N ASN A 55 6.85 6.57 6.85
CA ASN A 55 6.01 7.76 6.94
C ASN A 55 5.64 8.31 5.55
N ARG A 56 6.57 8.32 4.61
CA ARG A 56 6.29 8.73 3.22
C ARG A 56 5.34 7.76 2.54
N MET A 57 5.55 6.45 2.73
CA MET A 57 4.63 5.41 2.24
C MET A 57 3.21 5.58 2.79
N ALA A 58 3.07 5.96 4.06
CA ALA A 58 1.78 6.25 4.69
C ALA A 58 1.16 7.59 4.27
N GLY A 59 1.84 8.39 3.45
CA GLY A 59 1.36 9.68 2.93
C GLY A 59 0.24 9.53 1.92
N ASN A 60 -0.53 10.61 1.73
CA ASN A 60 -1.71 10.62 0.85
C ASN A 60 -1.41 10.32 -0.62
N SER A 61 -0.22 10.68 -1.10
CA SER A 61 0.19 10.41 -2.47
C SER A 61 0.47 8.92 -2.74
N LEU A 62 0.66 8.12 -1.69
CA LEU A 62 0.89 6.69 -1.78
C LEU A 62 -0.24 5.94 -1.05
N TYR A 63 0.11 5.14 -0.02
CA TYR A 63 -0.82 4.21 0.62
C TYR A 63 -1.79 4.87 1.60
N GLY A 64 -1.51 6.11 2.04
CA GLY A 64 -2.42 6.84 2.93
C GLY A 64 -3.73 7.26 2.27
N LYS A 65 -3.81 7.26 0.92
CA LYS A 65 -5.03 7.64 0.22
C LYS A 65 -5.11 7.07 -1.20
N TYR A 66 -4.24 7.54 -2.14
CA TYR A 66 -4.42 7.27 -3.58
C TYR A 66 -4.23 5.79 -3.95
N LEU A 67 -3.22 5.11 -3.41
CA LEU A 67 -2.93 3.70 -3.68
C LEU A 67 -3.70 2.74 -2.74
N SER A 68 -4.68 3.22 -2.01
CA SER A 68 -5.52 2.42 -1.11
C SER A 68 -7.00 2.70 -1.35
N TYR A 69 -7.65 3.40 -0.42
CA TYR A 69 -9.11 3.47 -0.34
C TYR A 69 -9.79 4.44 -1.30
N GLU A 70 -9.07 5.36 -1.93
CA GLU A 70 -9.70 6.38 -2.79
C GLU A 70 -9.48 6.09 -4.28
N MET A 71 -8.37 6.58 -4.88
CA MET A 71 -8.20 6.56 -6.34
C MET A 71 -8.31 5.15 -6.93
N ILE A 72 -7.52 4.22 -6.42
CA ILE A 72 -7.48 2.84 -6.92
C ILE A 72 -8.80 2.12 -6.68
N ASP A 73 -9.42 2.35 -5.52
CA ASP A 73 -10.69 1.69 -5.18
C ASP A 73 -11.88 2.25 -6.00
N VAL A 74 -11.87 3.56 -6.32
CA VAL A 74 -12.87 4.16 -7.22
C VAL A 74 -12.69 3.62 -8.65
N LEU A 75 -11.45 3.50 -9.13
CA LEU A 75 -11.16 2.87 -10.43
C LEU A 75 -11.65 1.42 -10.50
N ALA A 76 -11.75 0.72 -9.37
CA ALA A 76 -12.31 -0.63 -9.26
C ALA A 76 -13.83 -0.69 -9.43
N GLN A 77 -14.51 0.44 -9.61
CA GLN A 77 -15.95 0.52 -9.92
C GLN A 77 -16.87 -0.07 -8.83
N ARG A 78 -16.47 0.04 -7.55
CA ARG A 78 -17.28 -0.51 -6.44
C ARG A 78 -18.23 0.50 -5.82
N TYR A 79 -18.08 1.78 -6.13
CA TYR A 79 -18.84 2.87 -5.54
C TYR A 79 -19.67 3.64 -6.57
N THR A 80 -20.73 4.26 -6.09
CA THR A 80 -21.41 5.34 -6.80
C THR A 80 -20.78 6.67 -6.39
N VAL A 81 -20.79 7.64 -7.30
CA VAL A 81 -20.31 9.00 -7.06
C VAL A 81 -21.38 10.00 -7.48
N ASN A 82 -21.30 11.22 -6.95
CA ASN A 82 -22.22 12.28 -7.37
C ASN A 82 -21.90 12.74 -8.80
N LEU A 83 -22.74 12.34 -9.75
CA LEU A 83 -22.58 12.65 -11.16
C LEU A 83 -23.04 14.07 -11.54
N THR A 84 -23.74 14.78 -10.65
CA THR A 84 -24.26 16.14 -10.88
C THR A 84 -23.48 17.19 -10.10
N GLY A 85 -22.55 16.79 -9.25
CA GLY A 85 -21.69 17.71 -8.51
C GLY A 85 -20.73 18.45 -9.45
N ASP A 86 -20.56 19.75 -9.26
CA ASP A 86 -19.71 20.62 -10.07
C ASP A 86 -18.45 21.11 -9.34
N ASP A 87 -18.30 20.76 -8.06
CA ASP A 87 -17.08 21.03 -7.31
C ASP A 87 -15.90 20.14 -7.79
N SER A 88 -14.68 20.59 -7.52
CA SER A 88 -13.46 19.94 -8.03
C SER A 88 -13.33 18.48 -7.62
N TYR A 89 -13.75 18.13 -6.40
CA TYR A 89 -13.64 16.75 -5.91
C TYR A 89 -14.71 15.84 -6.55
N SER A 90 -15.94 16.33 -6.74
CA SER A 90 -16.97 15.60 -7.48
C SER A 90 -16.54 15.33 -8.92
N LYS A 91 -15.95 16.33 -9.60
CA LYS A 91 -15.40 16.16 -10.96
C LYS A 91 -14.25 15.16 -11.00
N TYR A 92 -13.39 15.17 -10.00
CA TYR A 92 -12.32 14.18 -9.87
C TYR A 92 -12.89 12.75 -9.74
N LEU A 93 -13.86 12.52 -8.86
CA LEU A 93 -14.49 11.20 -8.70
C LEU A 93 -15.25 10.77 -9.96
N GLN A 94 -15.94 11.71 -10.64
CA GLN A 94 -16.60 11.45 -11.92
C GLN A 94 -15.60 11.03 -13.00
N ALA A 95 -14.46 11.69 -13.07
CA ALA A 95 -13.38 11.33 -13.99
C ALA A 95 -12.83 9.94 -13.71
N LEU A 96 -12.57 9.61 -12.45
CA LEU A 96 -12.07 8.28 -12.05
C LEU A 96 -13.06 7.17 -12.42
N ILE A 97 -14.35 7.33 -12.12
CA ILE A 97 -15.34 6.30 -12.43
C ILE A 97 -15.52 6.11 -13.95
N ASN A 98 -15.16 7.11 -14.75
CA ASN A 98 -15.17 7.06 -16.20
C ASN A 98 -13.82 6.66 -16.82
N TRP A 99 -12.78 6.43 -15.98
CA TRP A 99 -11.39 6.26 -16.42
C TRP A 99 -10.93 7.40 -17.35
N ASP A 100 -11.42 8.61 -17.08
CA ASP A 100 -10.98 9.82 -17.77
C ASP A 100 -9.65 10.30 -17.17
N TYR A 101 -8.59 9.71 -17.67
CA TYR A 101 -7.23 10.10 -17.28
C TYR A 101 -6.77 11.42 -17.92
N SER A 102 -7.56 12.06 -18.75
CA SER A 102 -7.26 13.39 -19.30
C SER A 102 -7.68 14.54 -18.35
N ASN A 103 -8.46 14.25 -17.32
CA ASN A 103 -8.89 15.22 -16.33
C ASN A 103 -7.68 15.74 -15.53
N GLU A 104 -7.55 17.08 -15.42
CA GLU A 104 -6.38 17.73 -14.78
C GLU A 104 -6.17 17.29 -13.33
N THR A 105 -7.24 17.08 -12.56
CA THR A 105 -7.12 16.64 -11.16
C THR A 105 -6.65 15.19 -11.08
N VAL A 106 -7.09 14.33 -11.98
CA VAL A 106 -6.62 12.94 -12.08
C VAL A 106 -5.15 12.91 -12.49
N LEU A 107 -4.75 13.69 -13.50
CA LEU A 107 -3.35 13.83 -13.91
C LEU A 107 -2.47 14.35 -12.77
N SER A 108 -2.95 15.33 -11.99
CA SER A 108 -2.24 15.84 -10.81
C SER A 108 -2.05 14.75 -9.75
N ALA A 109 -3.07 13.94 -9.48
CA ALA A 109 -2.96 12.81 -8.55
C ALA A 109 -1.97 11.74 -9.05
N LEU A 110 -2.01 11.38 -10.33
CA LEU A 110 -1.05 10.46 -10.95
C LEU A 110 0.38 10.99 -10.89
N SER A 111 0.57 12.29 -11.16
CA SER A 111 1.89 12.95 -11.03
C SER A 111 2.39 12.95 -9.59
N SER A 112 1.49 13.10 -8.62
CA SER A 112 1.83 13.03 -7.19
C SER A 112 2.25 11.62 -6.78
N ILE A 113 1.55 10.58 -7.26
CA ILE A 113 1.92 9.17 -7.03
C ILE A 113 3.31 8.89 -7.60
N TRP A 114 3.55 9.28 -8.83
CA TRP A 114 4.82 9.08 -9.52
C TRP A 114 5.97 9.80 -8.80
N GLY A 115 5.82 11.10 -8.58
CA GLY A 115 6.86 11.93 -7.96
C GLY A 115 7.19 11.49 -6.54
N GLU A 116 6.17 11.21 -5.70
CA GLU A 116 6.39 10.73 -4.33
C GLU A 116 6.96 9.31 -4.32
N GLY A 117 6.51 8.44 -5.23
CA GLY A 117 7.04 7.09 -5.39
C GLY A 117 8.54 7.12 -5.67
N TYR A 118 8.96 7.83 -6.73
CA TYR A 118 10.40 7.91 -7.08
C TYR A 118 11.23 8.69 -6.06
N SER A 119 10.68 9.71 -5.42
CA SER A 119 11.35 10.40 -4.33
C SER A 119 11.58 9.47 -3.13
N THR A 120 10.60 8.63 -2.80
CA THR A 120 10.74 7.63 -1.72
C THR A 120 11.75 6.55 -2.10
N ILE A 121 11.74 6.06 -3.34
CA ILE A 121 12.73 5.12 -3.87
C ILE A 121 14.15 5.71 -3.77
N MET A 122 14.35 6.96 -4.16
CA MET A 122 15.66 7.61 -4.08
C MET A 122 16.15 7.70 -2.63
N ASN A 123 15.29 8.10 -1.69
CA ASN A 123 15.65 8.10 -0.28
C ASN A 123 15.95 6.69 0.26
N THR A 124 15.24 5.67 -0.23
CA THR A 124 15.53 4.27 0.09
C THR A 124 16.91 3.85 -0.40
N ASN A 125 17.31 4.27 -1.62
CA ASN A 125 18.64 4.03 -2.15
C ASN A 125 19.74 4.73 -1.34
N VAL A 126 19.48 5.95 -0.84
CA VAL A 126 20.42 6.64 0.07
C VAL A 126 20.65 5.82 1.33
N ILE A 127 19.58 5.27 1.93
CA ILE A 127 19.70 4.41 3.11
C ILE A 127 20.48 3.14 2.78
N LEU A 128 20.14 2.45 1.67
CA LEU A 128 20.86 1.25 1.24
C LEU A 128 22.34 1.50 1.05
N ASN A 129 22.73 2.62 0.41
CA ASN A 129 24.13 2.99 0.22
C ASN A 129 24.87 3.24 1.55
N ASN A 130 24.22 3.91 2.51
CA ASN A 130 24.81 4.15 3.82
C ASN A 130 24.89 2.88 4.69
N LEU A 131 23.96 1.95 4.55
CA LEU A 131 24.04 0.63 5.17
C LEU A 131 25.29 -0.13 4.66
N GLU A 132 25.54 -0.10 3.35
CA GLU A 132 26.76 -0.72 2.78
C GLU A 132 28.02 -0.05 3.30
N LYS A 133 28.09 1.28 3.33
CA LYS A 133 29.24 2.02 3.86
C LYS A 133 29.50 1.67 5.33
N ASP A 134 28.46 1.60 6.15
CA ASP A 134 28.58 1.28 7.57
C ASP A 134 29.18 -0.12 7.78
N MET A 135 28.70 -1.11 7.00
CA MET A 135 29.17 -2.50 7.09
C MET A 135 30.59 -2.71 6.54
N ASN A 136 30.95 -1.98 5.47
CA ASN A 136 32.25 -2.08 4.82
C ASN A 136 33.36 -1.28 5.51
N GLY A 137 33.06 -0.57 6.60
CA GLY A 137 34.03 0.26 7.34
C GLY A 137 34.33 1.62 6.69
N GLU A 138 33.52 2.02 5.72
CA GLU A 138 33.57 3.34 5.08
C GLU A 138 32.64 4.35 5.80
N GLY A 139 31.75 3.85 6.66
CA GLY A 139 30.84 4.61 7.51
C GLY A 139 31.26 4.62 8.97
N ALA A 140 30.30 4.88 9.86
CA ALA A 140 30.54 4.98 11.30
C ALA A 140 30.69 3.61 12.01
N GLY A 141 30.29 2.48 11.38
CA GLY A 141 30.34 1.13 11.92
C GLY A 141 29.46 0.95 13.16
N VAL A 142 28.26 1.57 13.15
CA VAL A 142 27.38 1.65 14.33
C VAL A 142 26.33 0.56 14.40
N LEU A 143 26.09 -0.16 13.29
CA LEU A 143 25.07 -1.19 13.24
C LEU A 143 25.64 -2.59 13.51
N PRO A 144 25.04 -3.35 14.44
CA PRO A 144 25.28 -4.79 14.52
C PRO A 144 24.88 -5.48 13.21
N GLU A 145 25.58 -6.54 12.82
CA GLU A 145 25.33 -7.29 11.58
C GLU A 145 23.86 -7.70 11.40
N ARG A 146 23.23 -8.15 12.49
CA ARG A 146 21.81 -8.53 12.47
C ARG A 146 20.91 -7.35 12.08
N GLU A 147 21.15 -6.17 12.65
CA GLU A 147 20.34 -4.97 12.37
C GLU A 147 20.62 -4.45 10.96
N TYR A 148 21.88 -4.47 10.52
CA TYR A 148 22.22 -4.17 9.13
C TYR A 148 21.43 -5.05 8.15
N LYS A 149 21.45 -6.39 8.34
CA LYS A 149 20.72 -7.34 7.48
C LYS A 149 19.22 -7.05 7.49
N MET A 150 18.64 -6.80 8.67
CA MET A 150 17.23 -6.51 8.81
C MET A 150 16.83 -5.21 8.10
N LEU A 151 17.54 -4.11 8.36
CA LEU A 151 17.23 -2.82 7.74
C LEU A 151 17.47 -2.85 6.23
N LYS A 152 18.52 -3.53 5.76
CA LYS A 152 18.78 -3.73 4.33
C LYS A 152 17.66 -4.53 3.67
N GLY A 153 17.21 -5.62 4.29
CA GLY A 153 16.07 -6.41 3.82
C GLY A 153 14.78 -5.58 3.72
N GLU A 154 14.46 -4.81 4.77
CA GLU A 154 13.31 -3.90 4.75
C GLU A 154 13.38 -2.87 3.62
N MET A 155 14.53 -2.26 3.40
CA MET A 155 14.70 -1.23 2.36
C MET A 155 14.66 -1.81 0.94
N LEU A 156 15.23 -2.99 0.71
CA LEU A 156 15.08 -3.70 -0.57
C LEU A 156 13.60 -4.05 -0.85
N ALA A 157 12.88 -4.55 0.17
CA ALA A 157 11.45 -4.84 0.06
C ALA A 157 10.62 -3.56 -0.20
N ALA A 158 10.94 -2.43 0.46
CA ALA A 158 10.28 -1.15 0.24
C ALA A 158 10.51 -0.62 -1.18
N ARG A 159 11.75 -0.66 -1.67
CA ARG A 159 12.09 -0.29 -3.04
C ARG A 159 11.32 -1.13 -4.06
N ALA A 160 11.30 -2.43 -3.87
CA ALA A 160 10.57 -3.36 -4.73
C ALA A 160 9.05 -3.11 -4.69
N MET A 161 8.46 -2.91 -3.49
CA MET A 161 7.03 -2.66 -3.33
C MET A 161 6.57 -1.40 -4.08
N ILE A 162 7.30 -0.30 -3.92
CA ILE A 162 6.94 0.98 -4.56
C ILE A 162 7.08 0.86 -6.08
N HIS A 163 8.17 0.27 -6.59
CA HIS A 163 8.30 0.03 -8.04
C HIS A 163 7.21 -0.91 -8.56
N PHE A 164 6.85 -1.94 -7.81
CA PHE A 164 5.80 -2.86 -8.20
C PHE A 164 4.44 -2.17 -8.32
N ASP A 165 4.10 -1.28 -7.38
CA ASP A 165 2.84 -0.55 -7.44
C ASP A 165 2.82 0.50 -8.56
N LEU A 166 3.95 1.17 -8.83
CA LEU A 166 4.10 2.02 -10.01
C LEU A 166 3.97 1.20 -11.30
N LEU A 167 4.61 0.02 -11.38
CA LEU A 167 4.48 -0.88 -12.53
C LEU A 167 3.04 -1.34 -12.73
N ARG A 168 2.35 -1.71 -11.64
CA ARG A 168 0.95 -2.12 -11.70
C ARG A 168 0.02 -1.00 -12.17
N LEU A 169 0.32 0.25 -11.85
CA LEU A 169 -0.51 1.39 -12.21
C LEU A 169 -0.21 1.87 -13.63
N PHE A 170 1.04 2.12 -13.95
CA PHE A 170 1.48 2.78 -15.18
C PHE A 170 1.89 1.82 -16.32
N GLY A 171 2.27 0.60 -16.00
CA GLY A 171 2.61 -0.42 -17.00
C GLY A 171 1.37 -1.04 -17.64
N PRO A 172 1.55 -1.77 -18.75
CA PRO A 172 0.47 -2.50 -19.43
C PRO A 172 -0.10 -3.63 -18.57
N VAL A 173 -1.18 -4.23 -19.06
CA VAL A 173 -1.66 -5.52 -18.53
C VAL A 173 -0.60 -6.58 -18.85
N TYR A 174 0.09 -7.06 -17.81
CA TYR A 174 1.27 -7.94 -17.98
C TYR A 174 1.00 -9.16 -18.86
N PHE A 175 -0.10 -9.84 -18.58
CA PHE A 175 -0.52 -11.03 -19.34
C PHE A 175 -0.63 -10.78 -20.85
N ARG A 176 -0.99 -9.57 -21.27
CA ARG A 176 -1.21 -9.23 -22.69
C ARG A 176 0.04 -8.70 -23.37
N ASN A 177 0.86 -7.95 -22.64
CA ASN A 177 1.99 -7.24 -23.21
C ASN A 177 3.16 -7.17 -22.22
N PRO A 178 3.82 -8.29 -21.93
CA PRO A 178 4.96 -8.32 -21.01
C PRO A 178 6.16 -7.51 -21.54
N GLU A 179 6.34 -7.44 -22.85
CA GLU A 179 7.40 -6.65 -23.53
C GLU A 179 7.05 -5.15 -23.62
N GLY A 180 5.83 -4.78 -23.25
CA GLY A 180 5.38 -3.39 -23.31
C GLY A 180 6.18 -2.48 -22.37
N ARG A 181 6.15 -1.18 -22.68
CA ARG A 181 6.83 -0.16 -21.84
C ARG A 181 6.29 -0.19 -20.42
N GLY A 182 7.17 -0.52 -19.47
CA GLY A 182 6.88 -0.49 -18.05
C GLY A 182 7.22 0.86 -17.42
N ILE A 183 8.17 0.84 -16.51
CA ILE A 183 8.66 2.01 -15.77
C ILE A 183 10.19 1.97 -15.68
N PRO A 184 10.87 3.08 -15.34
CA PRO A 184 12.27 3.03 -14.93
C PRO A 184 12.42 2.25 -13.62
N TYR A 185 13.52 1.49 -13.47
CA TYR A 185 13.90 0.95 -12.17
C TYR A 185 15.09 1.73 -11.62
N ASN A 186 14.91 2.39 -10.48
CA ASN A 186 15.92 3.27 -9.90
C ASN A 186 16.66 2.62 -8.73
N GLU A 187 17.96 2.37 -8.91
CA GLU A 187 18.88 1.90 -7.88
C GLU A 187 19.94 2.97 -7.51
N SER A 188 19.83 4.16 -8.11
CA SER A 188 20.79 5.24 -7.95
C SER A 188 20.37 6.24 -6.87
N THR A 189 21.35 6.86 -6.22
CA THR A 189 21.18 8.03 -5.37
C THR A 189 21.30 9.34 -6.16
N GLU A 190 21.66 9.28 -7.43
CA GLU A 190 21.83 10.44 -8.30
C GLU A 190 20.52 10.79 -9.02
N THR A 191 20.27 12.07 -9.16
CA THR A 191 19.17 12.57 -10.00
C THR A 191 19.57 12.47 -11.47
N LYS A 192 19.01 11.49 -12.18
CA LYS A 192 19.25 11.28 -13.61
C LYS A 192 17.99 10.73 -14.28
N ILE A 193 17.89 10.98 -15.58
CA ILE A 193 16.85 10.37 -16.43
C ILE A 193 17.24 8.90 -16.65
N LEU A 194 16.35 8.01 -16.25
CA LEU A 194 16.50 6.56 -16.43
C LEU A 194 15.63 6.08 -17.57
N ASP A 195 16.10 5.10 -18.33
CA ASP A 195 15.31 4.48 -19.38
C ASP A 195 14.08 3.77 -18.84
N ILE A 196 12.97 3.87 -19.55
CA ILE A 196 11.79 3.04 -19.30
C ILE A 196 12.07 1.65 -19.85
N LEU A 197 12.05 0.68 -18.96
CA LEU A 197 12.34 -0.72 -19.29
C LEU A 197 11.07 -1.47 -19.70
N PRO A 198 11.19 -2.59 -20.41
CA PRO A 198 10.08 -3.52 -20.62
C PRO A 198 9.50 -3.99 -19.28
N THR A 199 8.18 -4.20 -19.23
CA THR A 199 7.48 -4.60 -18.01
C THR A 199 8.03 -5.90 -17.42
N GLU A 200 8.31 -6.88 -18.29
CA GLU A 200 8.88 -8.16 -17.87
C GLU A 200 10.26 -8.00 -17.23
N THR A 201 11.13 -7.20 -17.84
CA THR A 201 12.46 -6.87 -17.30
C THR A 201 12.35 -6.24 -15.91
N VAL A 202 11.48 -5.22 -15.75
CA VAL A 202 11.26 -4.59 -14.44
C VAL A 202 10.79 -5.60 -13.40
N LEU A 203 9.85 -6.47 -13.78
CA LEU A 203 9.26 -7.43 -12.87
C LEU A 203 10.26 -8.52 -12.45
N LYS A 204 10.89 -9.19 -13.43
CA LYS A 204 11.71 -10.39 -13.19
C LYS A 204 13.13 -10.07 -12.76
N ASP A 205 13.79 -9.13 -13.44
CA ASP A 205 15.22 -8.89 -13.25
C ASP A 205 15.52 -7.91 -12.11
N TYR A 206 14.50 -7.13 -11.71
CA TYR A 206 14.67 -6.13 -10.66
C TYR A 206 13.76 -6.33 -9.45
N ILE A 207 12.44 -6.32 -9.61
CA ILE A 207 11.51 -6.39 -8.46
C ILE A 207 11.66 -7.73 -7.75
N ILE A 208 11.58 -8.86 -8.47
CA ILE A 208 11.72 -10.20 -7.89
C ILE A 208 13.12 -10.39 -7.30
N ARG A 209 14.16 -9.92 -7.98
CA ARG A 209 15.53 -9.96 -7.46
C ARG A 209 15.65 -9.26 -6.10
N ASP A 210 15.13 -8.04 -5.98
CA ASP A 210 15.18 -7.28 -4.73
C ASP A 210 14.36 -7.95 -3.62
N LEU A 211 13.18 -8.48 -3.95
CA LEU A 211 12.35 -9.22 -3.00
C LEU A 211 13.03 -10.50 -2.50
N LYS A 212 13.67 -11.26 -3.39
CA LYS A 212 14.38 -12.48 -3.00
C LYS A 212 15.63 -12.18 -2.17
N ALA A 213 16.34 -11.10 -2.47
CA ALA A 213 17.44 -10.63 -1.64
C ALA A 213 16.96 -10.15 -0.27
N ALA A 214 15.85 -9.42 -0.21
CA ALA A 214 15.20 -8.99 1.02
C ALA A 214 14.76 -10.18 1.88
N GLU A 215 14.09 -11.15 1.27
CA GLU A 215 13.64 -12.38 1.94
C GLU A 215 14.82 -13.13 2.59
N ALA A 216 15.93 -13.31 1.87
CA ALA A 216 17.10 -14.00 2.38
C ALA A 216 17.73 -13.28 3.60
N LEU A 217 17.83 -11.95 3.53
CA LEU A 217 18.37 -11.14 4.64
C LEU A 217 17.46 -11.18 5.87
N LEU A 218 16.14 -11.04 5.66
CA LEU A 218 15.14 -11.05 6.74
C LEU A 218 14.99 -12.43 7.37
N LEU A 219 15.15 -13.52 6.60
CA LEU A 219 15.15 -14.88 7.13
C LEU A 219 16.23 -15.08 8.21
N GLU A 220 17.38 -14.42 8.06
CA GLU A 220 18.49 -14.53 9.01
C GLU A 220 18.39 -13.55 10.19
N SER A 221 17.65 -12.46 10.05
CA SER A 221 17.76 -11.32 10.96
C SER A 221 16.48 -10.89 11.65
N ASP A 222 15.31 -11.15 11.05
CA ASP A 222 14.05 -10.57 11.53
C ASP A 222 13.53 -11.28 12.79
N PRO A 223 13.31 -10.55 13.89
CA PRO A 223 12.76 -11.11 15.11
C PRO A 223 11.33 -11.64 14.96
N VAL A 224 10.59 -11.23 13.93
CA VAL A 224 9.23 -11.72 13.66
C VAL A 224 9.16 -13.24 13.54
N LEU A 225 10.24 -13.87 13.09
CA LEU A 225 10.34 -15.32 12.91
C LEU A 225 10.29 -16.11 14.24
N THR A 226 10.72 -15.51 15.33
CA THR A 226 10.79 -16.16 16.64
C THR A 226 9.81 -15.61 17.64
N GLU A 227 9.46 -14.33 17.54
CA GLU A 227 8.76 -13.57 18.54
C GLU A 227 7.39 -13.03 18.04
N GLY A 228 7.08 -13.26 16.76
CA GLY A 228 5.90 -12.67 16.14
C GLY A 228 6.03 -11.14 15.96
N PRO A 229 4.94 -10.44 15.71
CA PRO A 229 4.96 -9.00 15.43
C PRO A 229 5.39 -8.15 16.62
N ARG A 230 5.33 -8.66 17.87
CA ARG A 230 5.70 -7.94 19.09
C ARG A 230 5.04 -6.54 19.16
N ALA A 231 3.74 -6.52 19.04
CA ALA A 231 2.96 -5.27 19.02
C ALA A 231 2.91 -4.53 20.38
N GLU A 232 3.59 -5.05 21.41
CA GLU A 232 3.64 -4.48 22.74
C GLU A 232 4.79 -3.49 22.87
N TYR A 233 4.54 -2.40 23.56
CA TYR A 233 5.58 -1.42 23.91
C TYR A 233 6.43 -1.94 25.07
N ASP A 234 7.77 -1.89 24.93
CA ASP A 234 8.68 -2.23 26.02
C ASP A 234 8.88 -1.02 26.94
N GLN A 235 8.20 -1.04 28.06
CA GLN A 235 8.28 0.03 29.05
C GLN A 235 9.58 -0.03 29.90
N ILE A 236 10.29 -1.17 29.89
CA ILE A 236 11.47 -1.38 30.73
C ILE A 236 12.70 -0.85 30.02
N THR A 237 12.94 -1.32 28.80
CA THR A 237 14.15 -0.93 28.04
C THR A 237 13.93 0.34 27.22
N MET A 238 12.68 0.70 26.95
CA MET A 238 12.28 1.78 26.04
C MET A 238 12.80 1.60 24.60
N ASP A 239 13.50 0.51 24.30
CA ASP A 239 13.96 0.17 22.95
C ASP A 239 12.88 -0.62 22.21
N ASN A 240 12.18 0.08 21.31
CA ASN A 240 11.12 -0.50 20.49
C ASN A 240 11.58 -0.72 19.03
N SER A 241 12.87 -0.62 18.73
CA SER A 241 13.42 -0.74 17.37
C SER A 241 13.09 -2.09 16.71
N MET A 242 13.00 -3.15 17.50
CA MET A 242 12.69 -4.52 17.07
C MET A 242 11.22 -4.91 17.29
N ARG A 243 10.35 -3.96 17.71
CA ARG A 243 8.94 -4.19 17.99
C ARG A 243 8.05 -3.68 16.86
N TYR A 244 6.76 -3.92 16.96
CA TYR A 244 5.76 -3.51 15.97
C TYR A 244 6.12 -3.94 14.55
N ARG A 245 6.57 -5.21 14.41
CA ARG A 245 7.04 -5.73 13.12
C ARG A 245 5.97 -5.71 12.03
N GLN A 246 4.69 -5.69 12.37
CA GLN A 246 3.59 -5.50 11.42
C GLN A 246 3.49 -4.07 10.85
N LEU A 247 4.25 -3.09 11.39
CA LEU A 247 4.40 -1.76 10.80
C LEU A 247 5.64 -1.68 9.89
N ARG A 248 6.29 -2.81 9.62
CA ARG A 248 7.50 -2.95 8.82
C ARG A 248 7.31 -4.00 7.74
N LEU A 249 8.03 -3.86 6.65
CA LEU A 249 8.16 -4.92 5.66
C LEU A 249 9.02 -6.05 6.23
N ASN A 250 8.42 -6.77 7.18
CA ASN A 250 9.03 -7.90 7.85
C ASN A 250 9.15 -9.11 6.91
N TYR A 251 9.75 -10.19 7.39
CA TYR A 251 9.94 -11.42 6.60
C TYR A 251 8.64 -11.91 5.96
N TYR A 252 7.56 -12.06 6.74
CA TYR A 252 6.29 -12.61 6.23
C TYR A 252 5.59 -11.67 5.24
N ALA A 253 5.67 -10.36 5.45
CA ALA A 253 5.18 -9.37 4.50
C ALA A 253 5.97 -9.42 3.18
N THR A 254 7.29 -9.60 3.25
CA THR A 254 8.17 -9.73 2.08
C THR A 254 7.83 -11.01 1.29
N VAL A 255 7.62 -12.14 1.96
CA VAL A 255 7.18 -13.40 1.34
C VAL A 255 5.82 -13.22 0.65
N LEU A 256 4.86 -12.57 1.30
CA LEU A 256 3.55 -12.31 0.67
C LEU A 256 3.67 -11.41 -0.55
N LEU A 257 4.49 -10.35 -0.47
CA LEU A 257 4.73 -9.47 -1.61
C LEU A 257 5.41 -10.21 -2.77
N THR A 258 6.31 -11.13 -2.47
CA THR A 258 6.95 -11.99 -3.47
C THR A 258 5.93 -12.92 -4.14
N ALA A 259 5.06 -13.56 -3.36
CA ALA A 259 3.97 -14.38 -3.89
C ALA A 259 3.02 -13.57 -4.80
N ARG A 260 2.63 -12.37 -4.37
CA ARG A 260 1.80 -11.42 -5.15
C ARG A 260 2.49 -11.03 -6.46
N THR A 261 3.80 -10.83 -6.43
CA THR A 261 4.59 -10.43 -7.61
C THR A 261 4.70 -11.58 -8.62
N TYR A 262 4.96 -12.80 -8.17
CA TYR A 262 4.93 -13.98 -9.03
C TYR A 262 3.54 -14.22 -9.65
N LEU A 263 2.48 -14.11 -8.84
CA LEU A 263 1.10 -14.22 -9.34
C LEU A 263 0.79 -13.15 -10.40
N TRP A 264 1.29 -11.92 -10.22
CA TRP A 264 1.16 -10.85 -11.21
C TRP A 264 1.84 -11.20 -12.53
N GLY A 265 3.00 -11.82 -12.47
CA GLY A 265 3.77 -12.30 -13.63
C GLY A 265 3.24 -13.59 -14.26
N GLY A 266 2.19 -14.21 -13.70
CA GLY A 266 1.64 -15.46 -14.19
C GLY A 266 2.47 -16.70 -13.82
N ASP A 267 3.44 -16.56 -12.94
CA ASP A 267 4.27 -17.66 -12.43
C ASP A 267 3.57 -18.33 -11.23
N MET A 268 2.67 -19.25 -11.55
CA MET A 268 1.81 -19.90 -10.56
C MET A 268 2.59 -20.82 -9.60
N ASP A 269 3.66 -21.44 -10.09
CA ASP A 269 4.47 -22.39 -9.32
C ASP A 269 5.23 -21.64 -8.21
N ASN A 270 5.92 -20.56 -8.56
CA ASN A 270 6.60 -19.74 -7.58
C ASN A 270 5.63 -18.95 -6.70
N ALA A 271 4.48 -18.48 -7.22
CA ALA A 271 3.45 -17.84 -6.42
C ALA A 271 2.92 -18.78 -5.32
N LEU A 272 2.63 -20.03 -5.67
CA LEU A 272 2.20 -21.05 -4.71
C LEU A 272 3.33 -21.41 -3.72
N ALA A 273 4.56 -21.55 -4.18
CA ALA A 273 5.69 -21.90 -3.33
C ALA A 273 5.91 -20.83 -2.23
N GLU A 274 5.83 -19.56 -2.61
CA GLU A 274 5.91 -18.45 -1.63
C GLU A 274 4.68 -18.40 -0.71
N ALA A 275 3.46 -18.54 -1.26
CA ALA A 275 2.25 -18.53 -0.45
C ALA A 275 2.24 -19.66 0.60
N ARG A 276 2.75 -20.84 0.27
CA ARG A 276 2.86 -21.99 1.20
C ARG A 276 3.75 -21.73 2.41
N LYS A 277 4.77 -20.89 2.30
CA LYS A 277 5.57 -20.46 3.47
C LYS A 277 4.72 -19.76 4.54
N LEU A 278 3.58 -19.20 4.13
CA LEU A 278 2.64 -18.49 5.01
C LEU A 278 1.45 -19.37 5.41
N THR A 279 0.92 -20.18 4.50
CA THR A 279 -0.32 -20.95 4.71
C THR A 279 -0.08 -22.28 5.41
N ASP A 280 1.07 -22.92 5.16
CA ASP A 280 1.35 -24.27 5.62
C ASP A 280 2.09 -24.31 6.98
N ASP A 281 2.70 -23.19 7.40
CA ASP A 281 3.36 -23.10 8.70
C ASP A 281 2.35 -22.66 9.79
N PRO A 282 1.98 -23.54 10.74
CA PRO A 282 1.06 -23.22 11.81
C PRO A 282 1.56 -22.09 12.73
N LYS A 283 2.88 -21.85 12.76
CA LYS A 283 3.50 -20.78 13.54
C LYS A 283 3.06 -19.40 13.02
N VAL A 284 2.93 -19.25 11.68
CA VAL A 284 2.45 -18.00 11.07
C VAL A 284 1.03 -17.69 11.54
N ARG A 285 0.14 -18.68 11.57
CA ARG A 285 -1.22 -18.51 12.11
C ARG A 285 -1.22 -18.22 13.62
N GLY A 286 -0.24 -18.72 14.34
CA GLY A 286 -0.06 -18.39 15.76
C GLY A 286 0.37 -16.93 15.98
N PHE A 287 1.18 -16.39 15.11
CA PHE A 287 1.64 -15.00 15.15
C PHE A 287 0.65 -13.99 14.55
N PHE A 288 -0.11 -14.42 13.56
CA PHE A 288 -1.10 -13.61 12.85
C PHE A 288 -2.45 -14.34 12.82
N PRO A 289 -3.10 -14.48 13.98
CA PRO A 289 -4.34 -15.23 14.08
C PRO A 289 -5.48 -14.53 13.35
N ALA A 290 -6.39 -15.32 12.81
CA ALA A 290 -7.65 -14.81 12.28
C ALA A 290 -8.37 -13.98 13.35
N VAL A 291 -9.07 -12.93 12.93
CA VAL A 291 -9.82 -12.08 13.84
C VAL A 291 -10.85 -12.91 14.61
N ASP A 292 -10.87 -12.74 15.92
CA ASP A 292 -11.83 -13.45 16.78
C ASP A 292 -13.25 -12.91 16.60
N SER A 293 -14.19 -13.79 16.24
CA SER A 293 -15.59 -13.42 16.03
C SER A 293 -16.27 -12.87 17.27
N GLY A 294 -15.89 -13.33 18.47
CA GLY A 294 -16.45 -12.87 19.74
C GLY A 294 -16.08 -11.42 20.01
N THR A 295 -14.82 -11.05 19.76
CA THR A 295 -14.36 -9.66 19.91
C THR A 295 -14.87 -8.76 18.79
N LEU A 296 -15.08 -9.30 17.60
CA LEU A 296 -15.53 -8.55 16.43
C LEU A 296 -17.05 -8.26 16.45
N LEU A 297 -17.85 -9.25 16.79
CA LEU A 297 -19.33 -9.22 16.69
C LEU A 297 -20.03 -9.14 18.06
N GLY A 298 -19.30 -9.35 19.15
CA GLY A 298 -19.83 -9.21 20.51
C GLY A 298 -20.10 -7.74 20.86
N ASN A 299 -20.43 -7.50 22.11
CA ASN A 299 -20.56 -6.12 22.64
C ASN A 299 -19.19 -5.44 22.81
N SER A 300 -18.31 -5.63 21.83
CA SER A 300 -17.00 -4.98 21.85
C SER A 300 -17.16 -3.51 21.52
N VAL A 301 -16.73 -2.68 22.43
CA VAL A 301 -16.68 -1.22 22.23
C VAL A 301 -15.60 -0.81 21.21
N ASN A 302 -14.70 -1.73 20.89
CA ASN A 302 -13.60 -1.53 19.95
C ASN A 302 -13.40 -2.74 19.03
N PRO A 303 -14.29 -2.99 18.08
CA PRO A 303 -14.11 -4.08 17.14
C PRO A 303 -12.91 -3.83 16.20
N ASP A 304 -12.12 -4.86 15.96
CA ASP A 304 -11.00 -4.81 15.00
C ASP A 304 -11.49 -4.85 13.54
N LEU A 305 -12.04 -3.74 13.07
CA LEU A 305 -12.66 -3.64 11.73
C LEU A 305 -11.65 -3.81 10.58
N MET A 306 -10.36 -3.59 10.82
CA MET A 306 -9.29 -3.73 9.83
C MET A 306 -8.66 -5.13 9.85
N PHE A 307 -9.08 -6.01 10.76
CA PHE A 307 -8.50 -7.35 10.95
C PHE A 307 -6.98 -7.26 11.18
N SER A 308 -6.58 -6.37 12.10
CA SER A 308 -5.18 -6.05 12.37
C SER A 308 -4.38 -7.23 12.91
N THR A 309 -5.06 -8.20 13.57
CA THR A 309 -4.42 -9.42 14.06
C THR A 309 -3.85 -10.30 12.94
N GLU A 310 -4.43 -10.26 11.75
CA GLU A 310 -4.00 -11.01 10.57
C GLU A 310 -3.02 -10.23 9.69
N CYS A 311 -2.74 -8.97 10.05
CA CYS A 311 -1.97 -8.09 9.18
C CYS A 311 -0.48 -8.36 9.28
N LEU A 312 0.12 -8.71 8.14
CA LEU A 312 1.56 -8.90 7.99
C LEU A 312 2.29 -7.56 7.85
N PHE A 313 1.64 -6.59 7.18
CA PHE A 313 2.16 -5.23 7.01
C PHE A 313 1.03 -4.22 6.88
N GLY A 314 1.16 -3.13 7.59
CA GLY A 314 0.27 -1.98 7.54
C GLY A 314 0.97 -0.71 8.04
N TYR A 315 0.22 0.36 8.18
CA TYR A 315 0.76 1.63 8.67
C TYR A 315 -0.12 2.22 9.77
N TYR A 316 0.50 3.08 10.55
CA TYR A 316 -0.17 3.83 11.58
C TYR A 316 -0.74 5.13 10.98
N ASN A 317 -2.02 5.40 11.22
CA ASN A 317 -2.67 6.64 10.85
C ASN A 317 -3.53 7.16 12.00
N LYS A 318 -3.03 8.16 12.72
CA LYS A 318 -3.74 8.77 13.85
C LYS A 318 -5.08 9.41 13.45
N ASP A 319 -5.21 9.78 12.19
CA ASP A 319 -6.38 10.45 11.63
C ASP A 319 -7.28 9.47 10.83
N ARG A 320 -7.19 8.15 11.12
CA ARG A 320 -7.98 7.13 10.39
C ARG A 320 -9.48 7.42 10.41
N GLY A 321 -10.01 7.91 11.52
CA GLY A 321 -11.42 8.29 11.63
C GLY A 321 -11.84 9.33 10.61
N LEU A 322 -10.95 10.26 10.23
CA LEU A 322 -11.23 11.26 9.21
C LEU A 322 -11.41 10.63 7.81
N ILE A 323 -10.78 9.47 7.54
CA ILE A 323 -11.01 8.72 6.30
C ILE A 323 -12.49 8.30 6.25
N TYR A 324 -13.00 7.72 7.34
CA TYR A 324 -14.41 7.36 7.42
C TYR A 324 -15.32 8.58 7.27
N ASP A 325 -15.08 9.63 8.04
CA ASP A 325 -15.93 10.82 8.06
C ASP A 325 -16.01 11.53 6.71
N TYR A 326 -14.88 11.64 6.01
CA TYR A 326 -14.80 12.38 4.75
C TYR A 326 -15.03 11.54 3.49
N THR A 327 -15.02 10.20 3.60
CA THR A 327 -15.05 9.32 2.43
C THR A 327 -16.24 8.35 2.43
N PHE A 328 -16.52 7.67 3.56
CA PHE A 328 -17.47 6.56 3.59
C PHE A 328 -18.76 6.85 4.37
N GLY A 329 -18.77 7.83 5.23
CA GLY A 329 -19.94 8.06 6.08
C GLY A 329 -19.79 9.23 7.02
N GLY A 330 -20.23 9.03 8.26
CA GLY A 330 -20.17 10.03 9.30
C GLY A 330 -21.11 11.21 9.05
N SER A 331 -20.65 12.38 9.43
CA SER A 331 -21.38 13.65 9.30
C SER A 331 -21.37 14.24 7.89
N ASN A 332 -20.66 13.62 6.94
CA ASN A 332 -20.56 14.13 5.59
C ASN A 332 -21.77 13.71 4.76
N THR A 333 -22.77 14.56 4.70
CA THR A 333 -23.96 14.42 3.87
C THR A 333 -23.75 14.96 2.44
N GLY A 334 -22.53 15.33 2.11
CA GLY A 334 -22.22 16.04 0.87
C GLY A 334 -21.79 15.12 -0.27
N ASN A 335 -21.47 15.75 -1.38
CA ASN A 335 -21.15 15.17 -2.69
C ASN A 335 -19.89 14.29 -2.75
N LYS A 336 -19.23 14.01 -1.62
CA LYS A 336 -17.91 13.36 -1.53
C LYS A 336 -17.95 11.91 -1.06
N LEU A 337 -19.14 11.37 -0.86
CA LEU A 337 -19.35 10.08 -0.25
C LEU A 337 -19.12 8.94 -1.25
N LEU A 338 -18.28 7.97 -0.89
CA LEU A 338 -18.13 6.72 -1.61
C LEU A 338 -19.08 5.67 -1.03
N VAL A 339 -20.18 5.44 -1.70
CA VAL A 339 -21.22 4.49 -1.27
C VAL A 339 -21.46 3.47 -2.37
N PRO A 340 -21.45 2.17 -2.07
CA PRO A 340 -21.86 1.18 -3.05
C PRO A 340 -23.30 1.44 -3.52
N ARG A 341 -23.61 1.02 -4.73
CA ARG A 341 -24.95 1.07 -5.30
C ARG A 341 -25.96 0.36 -4.39
N ALA A 342 -27.20 0.87 -4.39
CA ALA A 342 -28.32 0.25 -3.67
C ALA A 342 -28.45 -1.24 -4.03
N GLY A 343 -28.58 -2.08 -3.00
CA GLY A 343 -28.70 -3.54 -3.14
C GLY A 343 -27.43 -4.29 -3.56
N TYR A 344 -26.30 -3.61 -3.81
CA TYR A 344 -25.08 -4.29 -4.21
C TYR A 344 -24.49 -5.17 -3.11
N VAL A 345 -24.32 -4.61 -1.92
CA VAL A 345 -23.69 -5.32 -0.80
C VAL A 345 -24.57 -6.47 -0.35
N ASP A 346 -25.85 -6.22 -0.10
CA ASP A 346 -26.81 -7.22 0.40
C ASP A 346 -27.19 -8.26 -0.65
N GLY A 347 -27.51 -7.81 -1.86
CA GLY A 347 -28.12 -8.63 -2.90
C GLY A 347 -27.13 -9.32 -3.84
N GLN A 348 -25.88 -8.88 -3.87
CA GLN A 348 -24.88 -9.43 -4.78
C GLN A 348 -23.60 -9.86 -4.06
N LEU A 349 -22.95 -8.96 -3.34
CA LEU A 349 -21.65 -9.24 -2.73
C LEU A 349 -21.77 -10.28 -1.60
N PHE A 350 -22.71 -10.08 -0.68
CA PHE A 350 -22.96 -11.00 0.44
C PHE A 350 -24.29 -11.75 0.32
N ALA A 351 -24.89 -11.82 -0.87
CA ALA A 351 -26.06 -12.64 -1.10
C ALA A 351 -25.81 -14.08 -0.64
N ASN A 352 -26.72 -14.64 0.15
CA ASN A 352 -26.62 -15.96 0.76
C ASN A 352 -25.46 -16.13 1.79
N ASN A 353 -24.86 -15.05 2.26
CA ASN A 353 -23.80 -15.06 3.28
C ASN A 353 -24.06 -14.05 4.42
N PRO A 354 -25.24 -14.04 5.06
CA PRO A 354 -25.52 -13.08 6.15
C PRO A 354 -24.70 -13.34 7.41
N GLY A 355 -24.11 -14.55 7.55
CA GLY A 355 -23.23 -14.92 8.64
C GLY A 355 -21.78 -14.50 8.47
N ASP A 356 -21.40 -13.96 7.32
CA ASP A 356 -20.03 -13.50 7.05
C ASP A 356 -19.67 -12.35 8.00
N TYR A 357 -18.59 -12.50 8.74
CA TYR A 357 -18.15 -11.52 9.74
C TYR A 357 -17.84 -10.17 9.13
N ARG A 358 -17.33 -10.15 7.87
CA ARG A 358 -17.09 -8.91 7.12
C ARG A 358 -18.40 -8.17 6.84
N TYR A 359 -19.45 -8.90 6.49
CA TYR A 359 -20.77 -8.29 6.30
C TYR A 359 -21.33 -7.70 7.60
N GLN A 360 -21.21 -8.44 8.69
CA GLN A 360 -21.80 -8.05 9.97
C GLN A 360 -21.03 -6.91 10.65
N SER A 361 -19.71 -6.82 10.48
CA SER A 361 -18.87 -5.85 11.19
C SER A 361 -18.45 -4.65 10.36
N GLN A 362 -18.21 -4.83 9.04
CA GLN A 362 -17.60 -3.80 8.20
C GLN A 362 -18.62 -2.98 7.40
N TRP A 363 -19.91 -3.28 7.53
CA TRP A 363 -20.99 -2.61 6.81
C TRP A 363 -22.11 -2.20 7.75
N GLU A 364 -22.58 -0.95 7.60
CA GLU A 364 -23.75 -0.43 8.29
C GLU A 364 -24.82 0.05 7.29
N ASN A 365 -26.05 0.21 7.76
CA ASN A 365 -27.13 0.76 6.94
C ASN A 365 -26.85 2.24 6.64
N GLY A 366 -27.05 2.62 5.40
CA GLY A 366 -26.88 3.97 4.91
C GLY A 366 -27.76 4.25 3.71
N SER A 367 -27.47 5.34 3.02
CA SER A 367 -28.19 5.73 1.82
C SER A 367 -27.20 6.08 0.72
N THR A 368 -27.58 5.84 -0.53
CA THR A 368 -26.93 6.40 -1.71
C THR A 368 -27.15 7.92 -1.76
N LEU A 369 -26.46 8.58 -2.67
CA LEU A 369 -26.57 10.04 -2.85
C LEU A 369 -27.97 10.49 -3.31
N ASP A 370 -28.69 9.61 -3.98
CA ASP A 370 -30.09 9.80 -4.42
C ASP A 370 -31.13 9.30 -3.40
N GLY A 371 -30.68 8.96 -2.18
CA GLY A 371 -31.55 8.62 -1.05
C GLY A 371 -32.04 7.17 -1.01
N ASN A 372 -31.60 6.30 -1.93
CA ASN A 372 -31.95 4.88 -1.88
C ASN A 372 -31.18 4.15 -0.76
N SER A 373 -31.79 3.14 -0.16
CA SER A 373 -31.15 2.31 0.87
C SER A 373 -29.89 1.62 0.32
N SER A 374 -28.80 1.73 1.03
CA SER A 374 -27.53 1.11 0.70
C SER A 374 -26.75 0.75 1.98
N LYS A 375 -25.54 0.24 1.83
CA LYS A 375 -24.60 -0.03 2.92
C LYS A 375 -23.41 0.93 2.83
N ARG A 376 -22.90 1.31 3.98
CA ARG A 376 -21.67 2.11 4.14
C ARG A 376 -20.55 1.25 4.65
N LEU A 377 -19.35 1.43 4.12
CA LEU A 377 -18.14 0.77 4.61
C LEU A 377 -17.65 1.45 5.88
N VAL A 378 -17.51 0.69 6.97
CA VAL A 378 -17.10 1.21 8.28
C VAL A 378 -15.70 0.77 8.71
N LYS A 379 -14.93 0.12 7.84
CA LYS A 379 -13.55 -0.34 8.14
C LYS A 379 -12.67 0.74 8.78
N PHE A 380 -12.84 1.99 8.36
CA PHE A 380 -12.03 3.13 8.81
C PHE A 380 -12.64 3.91 9.96
N ARG A 381 -13.82 3.51 10.45
CA ARG A 381 -14.51 4.23 11.54
C ARG A 381 -13.62 4.29 12.79
N GLU A 382 -13.58 5.45 13.40
CA GLU A 382 -12.93 5.63 14.69
C GLU A 382 -13.75 5.02 15.83
N ILE A 383 -13.06 4.62 16.88
CA ILE A 383 -13.69 4.21 18.14
C ILE A 383 -14.33 5.44 18.77
N THR A 384 -15.57 5.33 19.19
CA THR A 384 -16.30 6.44 19.83
C THR A 384 -15.69 6.82 21.17
N ASP A 385 -15.84 8.08 21.57
CA ASP A 385 -15.38 8.54 22.89
C ASP A 385 -16.05 7.80 24.03
N THR A 386 -17.34 7.44 23.90
CA THR A 386 -18.04 6.58 24.85
C THR A 386 -17.35 5.22 25.03
N ALA A 387 -16.89 4.64 23.92
CA ALA A 387 -16.11 3.40 23.96
C ALA A 387 -14.75 3.61 24.66
N LYS A 388 -14.11 4.75 24.46
CA LYS A 388 -12.87 5.12 25.16
C LYS A 388 -13.09 5.26 26.67
N ASP A 389 -14.21 5.86 27.09
CA ASP A 389 -14.58 6.08 28.50
C ASP A 389 -14.95 4.77 29.21
N GLU A 390 -15.74 3.89 28.58
CA GLU A 390 -16.10 2.58 29.11
C GLU A 390 -14.87 1.68 29.33
N MET A 391 -13.84 1.87 28.51
CA MET A 391 -12.59 1.13 28.56
C MET A 391 -11.65 1.66 29.66
N SER A 392 -11.72 2.94 30.00
CA SER A 392 -10.92 3.56 31.08
C SER A 392 -11.37 3.16 32.49
N GLY A 393 -12.57 2.59 32.63
CA GLY A 393 -13.11 2.10 33.92
C GLY A 393 -12.72 0.67 34.29
N SER A 394 -11.95 -0.05 33.51
CA SER A 394 -11.52 -1.44 33.77
C SER A 394 -10.12 -1.50 34.38
N THR A 395 -10.04 -1.98 35.59
CA THR A 395 -8.98 -1.74 36.60
C THR A 395 -7.81 -2.71 36.62
N SER A 396 -7.33 -3.36 35.63
CA SER A 396 -6.14 -4.20 35.82
C SER A 396 -4.96 -4.06 34.86
N ASP A 397 -5.12 -3.47 33.73
CA ASP A 397 -3.99 -3.22 32.79
C ASP A 397 -4.33 -2.08 31.82
N GLU A 398 -4.74 -0.94 32.38
CA GLU A 398 -5.19 0.24 31.61
C GLU A 398 -4.22 0.65 30.51
N ASN A 399 -2.92 0.49 30.71
CA ASN A 399 -1.90 0.86 29.71
C ASN A 399 -1.81 -0.15 28.55
N GLN A 400 -1.96 -1.45 28.78
CA GLN A 400 -1.93 -2.46 27.72
C GLN A 400 -3.21 -2.41 26.90
N ILE A 401 -4.35 -2.35 27.56
CA ILE A 401 -5.66 -2.21 26.92
C ILE A 401 -5.71 -0.92 26.10
N LEU A 402 -5.28 0.20 26.65
CA LEU A 402 -5.23 1.50 25.97
C LEU A 402 -4.31 1.48 24.73
N GLN A 403 -3.23 0.71 24.75
CA GLN A 403 -2.31 0.62 23.63
C GLN A 403 -2.81 -0.31 22.52
N VAL A 404 -3.36 -1.46 22.85
CA VAL A 404 -4.02 -2.35 21.89
C VAL A 404 -5.18 -1.63 21.21
N GLN A 405 -5.95 -0.89 21.96
CA GLN A 405 -7.09 -0.13 21.46
C GLN A 405 -6.69 1.05 20.58
N LYS A 406 -5.66 1.79 20.97
CA LYS A 406 -5.07 2.82 20.11
C LYS A 406 -4.55 2.22 18.81
N PHE A 407 -3.96 1.02 18.88
CA PHE A 407 -3.47 0.32 17.71
C PHE A 407 -4.61 -0.03 16.75
N HIS A 408 -5.66 -0.70 17.20
CA HIS A 408 -6.82 -1.05 16.36
C HIS A 408 -7.52 0.18 15.77
N GLY A 409 -7.58 1.28 16.52
CA GLY A 409 -8.21 2.53 16.09
C GLY A 409 -7.42 3.34 15.07
N THR A 410 -6.12 3.11 14.97
CA THR A 410 -5.20 3.91 14.15
C THR A 410 -4.48 3.11 13.06
N PHE A 411 -4.60 1.79 13.09
CA PHE A 411 -3.94 0.91 12.14
C PHE A 411 -4.70 0.83 10.81
N CYS A 412 -3.95 0.86 9.70
CA CYS A 412 -4.47 0.63 8.35
C CYS A 412 -3.71 -0.54 7.73
N SER A 413 -4.44 -1.59 7.35
CA SER A 413 -3.89 -2.81 6.76
C SER A 413 -3.52 -2.61 5.29
N LEU A 414 -2.36 -3.13 4.88
CA LEU A 414 -1.92 -3.18 3.47
C LEU A 414 -1.72 -4.62 2.97
N MET A 415 -1.32 -5.53 3.86
CA MET A 415 -1.07 -6.93 3.52
C MET A 415 -1.57 -7.83 4.65
N LYS A 416 -2.52 -8.70 4.35
CA LYS A 416 -3.11 -9.63 5.31
C LYS A 416 -2.76 -11.07 4.96
N LEU A 417 -2.68 -11.94 5.96
CA LEU A 417 -2.41 -13.36 5.78
C LEU A 417 -3.47 -14.03 4.88
N SER A 418 -4.71 -13.54 4.90
CA SER A 418 -5.78 -14.02 4.01
C SER A 418 -5.42 -13.97 2.52
N GLU A 419 -4.61 -12.99 2.10
CA GLU A 419 -4.17 -12.90 0.71
C GLU A 419 -3.30 -14.08 0.27
N ALA A 420 -2.46 -14.63 1.16
CA ALA A 420 -1.67 -15.81 0.84
C ALA A 420 -2.56 -17.02 0.49
N TYR A 421 -3.68 -17.16 1.19
CA TYR A 421 -4.68 -18.20 0.88
C TYR A 421 -5.37 -17.97 -0.47
N TYR A 422 -5.70 -16.71 -0.80
CA TYR A 422 -6.25 -16.39 -2.13
C TYR A 422 -5.24 -16.61 -3.25
N ILE A 423 -3.97 -16.28 -3.05
CA ILE A 423 -2.89 -16.55 -4.01
C ILE A 423 -2.75 -18.06 -4.23
N ALA A 424 -2.68 -18.85 -3.14
CA ALA A 424 -2.58 -20.31 -3.23
C ALA A 424 -3.81 -20.93 -3.91
N ALA A 425 -5.02 -20.45 -3.58
CA ALA A 425 -6.26 -20.89 -4.19
C ALA A 425 -6.30 -20.59 -5.69
N GLU A 426 -5.87 -19.42 -6.10
CA GLU A 426 -5.85 -19.03 -7.51
C GLU A 426 -4.77 -19.76 -8.29
N ALA A 427 -3.56 -19.89 -7.76
CA ALA A 427 -2.47 -20.60 -8.41
C ALA A 427 -2.84 -22.07 -8.67
N THR A 428 -3.43 -22.74 -7.66
CA THR A 428 -3.87 -24.13 -7.79
C THR A 428 -5.14 -24.30 -8.65
N ALA A 429 -5.93 -23.24 -8.84
CA ALA A 429 -7.09 -23.28 -9.74
C ALA A 429 -6.77 -22.91 -11.19
N THR A 430 -5.51 -22.53 -11.50
CA THR A 430 -5.12 -22.09 -12.84
C THR A 430 -4.81 -23.28 -13.72
N GLU A 431 -5.73 -23.57 -14.66
CA GLU A 431 -5.58 -24.64 -15.64
C GLU A 431 -4.33 -24.42 -16.50
N GLY A 432 -3.58 -25.50 -16.71
CA GLY A 432 -2.34 -25.49 -17.51
C GLY A 432 -1.09 -25.14 -16.71
N SER A 433 -1.18 -24.76 -15.44
CA SER A 433 -0.02 -24.66 -14.55
C SER A 433 0.41 -26.05 -14.04
N GLU A 434 1.67 -26.21 -13.68
CA GLU A 434 2.20 -27.46 -13.10
C GLU A 434 1.57 -27.76 -11.72
N VAL A 435 1.11 -26.73 -11.03
CA VAL A 435 0.50 -26.82 -9.68
C VAL A 435 -1.02 -26.92 -9.70
N TYR A 436 -1.63 -27.16 -10.87
CA TYR A 436 -3.08 -27.26 -10.98
C TYR A 436 -3.67 -28.37 -10.11
N ASP A 437 -4.47 -28.00 -9.14
CA ASP A 437 -5.22 -28.89 -8.25
C ASP A 437 -6.48 -28.19 -7.71
N MET A 438 -7.63 -28.47 -8.33
CA MET A 438 -8.90 -27.87 -7.90
C MET A 438 -9.33 -28.28 -6.49
N THR A 439 -8.88 -29.44 -5.99
CA THR A 439 -9.19 -29.86 -4.62
C THR A 439 -8.42 -28.99 -3.63
N ALA A 440 -7.12 -28.77 -3.88
CA ALA A 440 -6.31 -27.86 -3.08
C ALA A 440 -6.85 -26.42 -3.15
N ALA A 441 -7.26 -25.95 -4.34
CA ALA A 441 -7.84 -24.63 -4.52
C ALA A 441 -9.07 -24.42 -3.61
N TRP A 442 -9.99 -25.35 -3.59
CA TRP A 442 -11.15 -25.29 -2.70
C TRP A 442 -10.77 -25.37 -1.22
N ASN A 443 -9.76 -26.15 -0.87
CA ASN A 443 -9.30 -26.26 0.52
C ASN A 443 -8.71 -24.95 1.04
N TYR A 444 -7.90 -24.23 0.23
CA TYR A 444 -7.42 -22.91 0.59
C TYR A 444 -8.56 -21.92 0.78
N LEU A 445 -9.53 -21.91 -0.12
CA LEU A 445 -10.68 -20.99 -0.02
C LEU A 445 -11.59 -21.35 1.17
N GLN A 446 -11.73 -22.64 1.52
CA GLN A 446 -12.49 -23.09 2.68
C GLN A 446 -11.90 -22.55 4.00
N GLN A 447 -10.57 -22.49 4.13
CA GLN A 447 -9.95 -21.92 5.32
C GLN A 447 -10.32 -20.42 5.50
N ILE A 448 -10.50 -19.69 4.40
CA ILE A 448 -11.02 -18.32 4.48
C ILE A 448 -12.50 -18.33 4.91
N PHE A 449 -13.33 -19.17 4.35
CA PHE A 449 -14.74 -19.27 4.77
C PHE A 449 -14.85 -19.56 6.27
N ASP A 450 -14.08 -20.53 6.77
CA ASP A 450 -14.07 -20.90 8.18
C ASP A 450 -13.65 -19.71 9.07
N SER A 451 -12.63 -18.94 8.65
CA SER A 451 -12.14 -17.78 9.39
C SER A 451 -13.06 -16.55 9.30
N ARG A 452 -14.00 -16.54 8.37
CA ARG A 452 -14.95 -15.42 8.16
C ARG A 452 -16.39 -15.76 8.54
N GLY A 453 -16.67 -16.94 9.06
CA GLY A 453 -18.05 -17.39 9.27
C GLY A 453 -18.88 -17.43 7.97
N ALA A 454 -18.20 -17.52 6.84
CA ALA A 454 -18.81 -17.51 5.52
C ALA A 454 -19.18 -18.94 5.07
N VAL A 455 -20.10 -19.01 4.10
CA VAL A 455 -20.48 -20.29 3.50
C VAL A 455 -20.21 -20.28 1.99
N ARG A 456 -19.88 -21.43 1.45
CA ARG A 456 -19.73 -21.62 0.01
C ARG A 456 -21.07 -21.40 -0.69
N SER A 457 -21.21 -20.27 -1.36
CA SER A 457 -22.47 -19.85 -2.00
C SER A 457 -22.59 -20.22 -3.49
N SER A 458 -21.54 -20.79 -4.09
CA SER A 458 -21.50 -21.16 -5.52
C SER A 458 -20.53 -22.32 -5.76
N ASN A 459 -20.77 -23.07 -6.84
CA ASN A 459 -19.83 -24.05 -7.37
C ASN A 459 -18.92 -23.46 -8.46
N ASN A 460 -19.18 -22.25 -8.93
CA ASN A 460 -18.28 -21.54 -9.82
C ASN A 460 -17.14 -20.94 -9.00
N PHE A 461 -15.98 -21.59 -9.05
CA PHE A 461 -14.81 -21.22 -8.27
C PHE A 461 -14.33 -19.80 -8.59
N ARG A 462 -14.22 -19.45 -9.88
CA ARG A 462 -13.69 -18.15 -10.32
C ARG A 462 -14.57 -16.99 -9.91
N ASP A 463 -15.89 -17.14 -10.02
CA ASP A 463 -16.84 -16.12 -9.56
C ASP A 463 -16.79 -15.96 -8.04
N LEU A 464 -16.70 -17.07 -7.33
CA LEU A 464 -16.63 -17.04 -5.88
C LEU A 464 -15.32 -16.44 -5.39
N LEU A 465 -14.19 -16.81 -5.97
CA LEU A 465 -12.88 -16.20 -5.68
C LEU A 465 -12.90 -14.70 -5.95
N THR A 466 -13.51 -14.25 -7.05
CA THR A 466 -13.65 -12.84 -7.35
C THR A 466 -14.48 -12.10 -6.28
N LYS A 467 -15.60 -12.68 -5.85
CA LYS A 467 -16.42 -12.13 -4.76
C LYS A 467 -15.66 -12.07 -3.45
N GLU A 468 -14.96 -13.13 -3.11
CA GLU A 468 -14.14 -13.19 -1.91
C GLU A 468 -13.04 -12.12 -1.91
N TYR A 469 -12.37 -11.95 -3.06
CA TYR A 469 -11.34 -10.92 -3.20
C TYR A 469 -11.91 -9.51 -3.00
N ILE A 470 -13.09 -9.22 -3.57
CA ILE A 470 -13.76 -7.93 -3.35
C ILE A 470 -14.18 -7.78 -1.88
N ARG A 471 -14.79 -8.79 -1.25
CA ARG A 471 -15.22 -8.76 0.15
C ARG A 471 -14.06 -8.43 1.08
N GLU A 472 -12.91 -9.00 0.81
CA GLU A 472 -11.72 -8.85 1.64
C GLU A 472 -11.02 -7.51 1.46
N PHE A 473 -10.88 -7.04 0.21
CA PHE A 473 -9.98 -5.94 -0.14
C PHE A 473 -10.66 -4.64 -0.58
N ILE A 474 -11.99 -4.56 -0.54
CA ILE A 474 -12.69 -3.29 -0.78
C ILE A 474 -12.25 -2.25 0.26
N GLY A 475 -11.88 -1.07 -0.19
CA GLY A 475 -11.28 -0.02 0.64
C GLY A 475 -9.76 -0.18 0.87
N GLU A 476 -9.10 -1.19 0.30
CA GLU A 476 -7.69 -1.49 0.54
C GLU A 476 -6.82 -1.40 -0.74
N GLY A 477 -7.39 -0.94 -1.86
CA GLY A 477 -6.65 -0.65 -3.10
C GLY A 477 -6.19 -1.86 -3.91
N GLN A 478 -6.65 -3.09 -3.60
CA GLN A 478 -6.20 -4.28 -4.33
C GLN A 478 -7.18 -4.74 -5.40
N VAL A 479 -8.44 -4.34 -5.33
CA VAL A 479 -9.50 -4.82 -6.23
C VAL A 479 -9.25 -4.39 -7.68
N PHE A 480 -8.83 -3.15 -7.93
CA PHE A 480 -8.48 -2.68 -9.28
C PHE A 480 -7.35 -3.51 -9.91
N PHE A 481 -6.32 -3.78 -9.15
CA PHE A 481 -5.17 -4.56 -9.62
C PHE A 481 -5.53 -6.03 -9.87
N TYR A 482 -6.45 -6.60 -9.10
CA TYR A 482 -6.99 -7.94 -9.35
C TYR A 482 -7.65 -8.01 -10.74
N PHE A 483 -8.53 -7.06 -11.07
CA PHE A 483 -9.18 -7.01 -12.38
C PHE A 483 -8.20 -6.74 -13.51
N LYS A 484 -7.26 -5.82 -13.31
CA LYS A 484 -6.20 -5.51 -14.29
C LYS A 484 -5.36 -6.74 -14.60
N ARG A 485 -4.88 -7.44 -13.58
CA ARG A 485 -4.04 -8.64 -13.76
C ARG A 485 -4.74 -9.72 -14.56
N LEU A 486 -6.01 -9.97 -14.28
CA LEU A 486 -6.82 -10.95 -14.99
C LEU A 486 -7.33 -10.45 -16.34
N ASN A 487 -7.07 -9.21 -16.70
CA ASN A 487 -7.69 -8.52 -17.84
C ASN A 487 -9.21 -8.70 -17.86
N LYS A 488 -9.81 -8.74 -16.67
CA LYS A 488 -11.21 -9.03 -16.47
C LYS A 488 -12.01 -7.74 -16.61
N ALA A 489 -13.02 -7.74 -17.46
CA ALA A 489 -13.97 -6.65 -17.52
C ALA A 489 -14.64 -6.48 -16.14
N PHE A 490 -14.89 -5.22 -15.77
CA PHE A 490 -15.68 -4.94 -14.59
C PHE A 490 -17.12 -5.32 -14.86
N ASP A 491 -17.53 -6.43 -14.29
CA ASP A 491 -18.86 -7.00 -14.48
C ASP A 491 -19.94 -5.99 -14.02
N ASN A 492 -20.92 -5.74 -14.86
CA ASN A 492 -22.08 -4.89 -14.55
C ASN A 492 -22.82 -5.36 -13.30
N ALA A 493 -22.81 -6.66 -13.01
CA ALA A 493 -23.37 -7.22 -11.79
C ALA A 493 -22.72 -6.66 -10.53
N TYR A 494 -21.46 -6.25 -10.59
CA TYR A 494 -20.71 -5.79 -9.42
C TYR A 494 -20.66 -4.27 -9.29
N ASN A 495 -20.65 -3.53 -10.37
CA ASN A 495 -20.51 -2.09 -10.30
C ASN A 495 -21.81 -1.31 -10.42
N GLY A 496 -22.88 -1.91 -10.86
CA GLY A 496 -24.16 -1.26 -11.05
C GLY A 496 -24.16 -0.09 -12.03
N ARG A 497 -23.07 0.08 -12.71
CA ARG A 497 -22.75 1.23 -13.52
C ARG A 497 -23.72 1.43 -14.69
N GLN A 498 -24.25 0.33 -15.18
CA GLN A 498 -25.14 0.30 -16.34
C GLN A 498 -26.33 1.26 -16.19
N ALA A 499 -27.01 1.25 -15.06
CA ALA A 499 -28.19 2.08 -14.85
C ALA A 499 -27.86 3.58 -14.77
N ILE A 500 -26.70 3.94 -14.18
CA ILE A 500 -26.34 5.34 -13.94
C ILE A 500 -25.74 5.99 -15.18
N GLN A 501 -24.96 5.27 -15.98
CA GLN A 501 -24.27 5.86 -17.13
C GLN A 501 -25.11 6.06 -18.38
N ILE A 502 -26.10 5.22 -18.59
CA ILE A 502 -26.98 5.36 -19.76
C ILE A 502 -27.81 6.65 -19.69
N GLU A 503 -28.22 7.03 -18.49
CA GLU A 503 -29.15 8.17 -18.32
C GLU A 503 -28.44 9.52 -18.19
N ILE A 504 -27.17 9.56 -17.75
CA ILE A 504 -26.54 10.80 -17.26
C ILE A 504 -25.40 11.30 -18.14
N ILE A 505 -24.72 10.46 -18.92
CA ILE A 505 -23.58 10.87 -19.77
C ILE A 505 -23.75 10.35 -21.20
N PRO A 506 -24.54 11.03 -22.02
CA PRO A 506 -24.69 10.70 -23.44
C PRO A 506 -23.33 10.80 -24.14
N GLY A 507 -22.93 9.74 -24.84
CA GLY A 507 -21.73 9.73 -25.68
C GLY A 507 -20.47 9.15 -25.03
N LEU A 508 -20.48 8.78 -23.74
CA LEU A 508 -19.40 7.95 -23.20
C LEU A 508 -19.61 6.50 -23.63
N PRO A 509 -18.51 5.79 -23.99
CA PRO A 509 -18.62 4.41 -24.42
C PRO A 509 -19.22 3.56 -23.32
N PHE A 510 -20.39 3.06 -23.61
CA PHE A 510 -21.11 2.13 -22.76
C PHE A 510 -20.28 0.84 -22.57
N TYR A 511 -20.15 0.38 -21.35
CA TYR A 511 -19.54 -0.89 -21.03
C TYR A 511 -20.59 -1.98 -20.96
N ASP A 512 -20.93 -2.48 -22.10
CA ASP A 512 -21.53 -3.80 -22.20
C ASP A 512 -20.41 -4.80 -22.46
N ASP A 513 -20.25 -5.78 -21.57
CA ASP A 513 -19.30 -6.89 -21.72
C ASP A 513 -19.64 -7.75 -22.95
N LYS A 514 -20.72 -7.42 -23.61
CA LYS A 514 -21.29 -8.35 -24.56
C LYS A 514 -20.84 -8.19 -25.99
N GLU A 515 -20.17 -7.22 -26.47
CA GLU A 515 -19.75 -7.36 -27.88
C GLU A 515 -19.05 -6.14 -28.55
N ASN A 516 -18.98 -4.94 -27.95
CA ASN A 516 -18.58 -3.75 -28.71
C ASN A 516 -17.38 -2.95 -28.20
N VAL A 517 -16.71 -3.40 -27.14
CA VAL A 517 -15.51 -2.70 -26.68
C VAL A 517 -14.28 -3.40 -27.20
N THR A 518 -13.49 -2.69 -28.00
CA THR A 518 -12.23 -3.22 -28.50
C THR A 518 -11.29 -3.55 -27.34
N GLU A 519 -10.46 -4.57 -27.51
CA GLU A 519 -9.45 -4.93 -26.51
C GLU A 519 -8.51 -3.76 -26.18
N GLU A 520 -8.21 -2.91 -27.15
CA GLU A 520 -7.44 -1.67 -26.96
C GLU A 520 -8.15 -0.68 -26.03
N ALA A 521 -9.47 -0.53 -26.15
CA ALA A 521 -10.24 0.35 -25.26
C ALA A 521 -10.31 -0.20 -23.82
N LYS A 522 -10.36 -1.54 -23.64
CA LYS A 522 -10.27 -2.18 -22.33
C LYS A 522 -8.90 -1.95 -21.71
N GLU A 523 -7.84 -2.10 -22.48
CA GLU A 523 -6.48 -1.92 -22.01
C GLU A 523 -6.21 -0.48 -21.54
N LYS A 524 -6.66 0.51 -22.29
CA LYS A 524 -6.52 1.94 -21.94
C LYS A 524 -7.12 2.31 -20.56
N ARG A 525 -8.04 1.55 -20.03
CA ARG A 525 -8.63 1.82 -18.69
C ARG A 525 -7.78 1.32 -17.56
N PHE A 526 -7.03 0.26 -17.82
CA PHE A 526 -6.12 -0.32 -16.85
C PHE A 526 -4.76 0.37 -16.79
N ILE A 527 -4.44 1.23 -17.75
CA ILE A 527 -3.11 1.85 -17.85
C ILE A 527 -3.25 3.35 -17.59
N ALA A 528 -2.74 3.79 -16.45
CA ALA A 528 -2.62 5.22 -16.19
C ALA A 528 -1.52 5.83 -17.09
N PRO A 529 -1.74 7.02 -17.66
CA PRO A 529 -0.71 7.69 -18.46
C PRO A 529 0.47 8.11 -17.57
N LEU A 530 1.67 8.07 -18.15
CA LEU A 530 2.83 8.65 -17.49
C LEU A 530 2.64 10.17 -17.32
N PRO A 531 3.16 10.75 -16.24
CA PRO A 531 3.09 12.19 -16.05
C PRO A 531 3.73 12.98 -17.20
N THR A 532 3.14 14.10 -17.58
CA THR A 532 3.62 14.93 -18.70
C THR A 532 5.07 15.35 -18.51
N ASN A 533 5.45 15.76 -17.29
CA ASN A 533 6.83 16.14 -16.98
C ASN A 533 7.84 15.01 -17.23
N GLU A 534 7.42 13.75 -17.07
CA GLU A 534 8.27 12.59 -17.36
C GLU A 534 8.42 12.40 -18.86
N LEU A 535 7.38 12.67 -19.64
CA LEU A 535 7.41 12.56 -21.10
C LEU A 535 8.20 13.71 -21.74
N ASP A 536 8.05 14.94 -21.23
CA ASP A 536 8.71 16.14 -21.77
C ASP A 536 10.23 16.14 -21.53
N ASN A 537 10.72 15.44 -20.51
CA ASN A 537 12.14 15.35 -20.18
C ASN A 537 12.87 14.18 -20.87
N ARG A 538 12.18 13.40 -21.69
CA ARG A 538 12.71 12.26 -22.44
C ARG A 538 12.77 12.55 -23.92
#